data_89592dccd22b1448f7ba4859c5b35d4e
#
_entry.id   89592dccd22b1448f7ba4859c5b35d4e
#
_cell.length_a   1.000
_cell.length_b   1.000
_cell.length_c   1.000
_cell.angle_alpha   90.00
_cell.angle_beta   90.00
_cell.angle_gamma   90.00
#
_symmetry.space_group_name_H-M   'P 1'
#
loop_
_entity.id
_entity.type
_entity.pdbx_description
1 polymer ?
#
loop_
_entity_poly.entity_id
_entity_poly.type
_entity_poly.pdbx_seq_one_letter_code
_entity_poly.pdbx_strand_id
1 'polypeptide(L)'
;MADFSQALIILIALLCGLASRAVGLPALIGYLAAGFALHEIGITAGSWLEQLADLGITLLLFSIGLKLDIRALLKLNVWGTTLMHMVISQSVLLLLLIGLMKALPALDLTMAGAAVIAFALTFSSTVFVIQTLQERGELQSSQAVLAIGILIVQDLVAVGFLAVAAGKVPSIYALALLIIIPARPLILKLLSLSGYGELLTLLGLALAIGAAEVSELVGLKGDLGALLMGALLAGKVKTKALATNLIQLKDLFLVGFFLSIGLGGWPPALLIGVAIVLGLASVAKPLLYFFLMTRLHTAPRQAVLASSVLSSHSEFGLIVISIAAGLGWVAPVWSSTLSIALAISFLLAAPMSKASHSFYRKHRDQLLAHRSVQLLDTYERTDNINTVILGMGRVGTGAYEALAPRLGEKVLGIEASLEKVSHHQKEQRRVICADASDPDFWVRIKLPEVQLIMLALTNHPENMLVAKLIRSMGYSGDIASVVQHEEHSEQL
;
A
#
# COMPACT_ATOMS: atom_id res chain seq x y z
N MET A 1 17.85 -9.25 -36.64
CA MET A 1 17.59 -10.18 -35.52
C MET A 1 17.27 -9.47 -34.20
N ALA A 2 17.68 -8.23 -33.98
CA ALA A 2 17.40 -7.48 -32.73
C ALA A 2 15.90 -7.24 -32.48
N ASP A 3 15.12 -6.92 -33.50
CA ASP A 3 13.69 -6.54 -33.33
C ASP A 3 12.79 -7.70 -32.96
N PHE A 4 13.12 -8.91 -33.41
CA PHE A 4 12.35 -10.10 -33.07
C PHE A 4 12.55 -10.54 -31.60
N SER A 5 13.70 -10.22 -31.04
CA SER A 5 14.00 -10.53 -29.64
C SER A 5 13.20 -9.67 -28.66
N GLN A 6 12.95 -8.40 -28.96
CA GLN A 6 12.16 -7.50 -28.09
C GLN A 6 10.70 -7.93 -28.02
N ALA A 7 10.08 -8.25 -29.16
CA ALA A 7 8.70 -8.76 -29.20
C ALA A 7 8.56 -10.07 -28.42
N LEU A 8 9.54 -10.97 -28.55
CA LEU A 8 9.58 -12.23 -27.82
C LEU A 8 9.68 -12.02 -26.32
N ILE A 9 10.55 -11.11 -25.87
CA ILE A 9 10.70 -10.74 -24.46
C ILE A 9 9.37 -10.24 -23.88
N ILE A 10 8.72 -9.31 -24.59
CA ILE A 10 7.43 -8.75 -24.18
C ILE A 10 6.35 -9.83 -24.14
N LEU A 11 6.31 -10.73 -25.12
CA LEU A 11 5.34 -11.82 -25.18
C LEU A 11 5.53 -12.82 -24.03
N ILE A 12 6.76 -13.22 -23.73
CA ILE A 12 7.06 -14.11 -22.61
C ILE A 12 6.70 -13.45 -21.29
N ALA A 13 7.05 -12.17 -21.13
CA ALA A 13 6.67 -11.40 -19.94
C ALA A 13 5.14 -11.34 -19.76
N LEU A 14 4.39 -11.08 -20.84
CA LEU A 14 2.93 -11.08 -20.82
C LEU A 14 2.36 -12.45 -20.41
N LEU A 15 2.83 -13.52 -21.03
CA LEU A 15 2.32 -14.88 -20.75
C LEU A 15 2.62 -15.31 -19.30
N CYS A 16 3.83 -15.05 -18.82
CA CYS A 16 4.18 -15.34 -17.43
C CYS A 16 3.40 -14.44 -16.44
N GLY A 17 3.18 -13.17 -16.77
CA GLY A 17 2.36 -12.26 -15.98
C GLY A 17 0.91 -12.72 -15.89
N LEU A 18 0.33 -13.17 -16.99
CA LEU A 18 -1.02 -13.76 -17.03
C LEU A 18 -1.10 -15.05 -16.21
N ALA A 19 -0.12 -15.94 -16.35
CA ALA A 19 -0.05 -17.17 -15.56
C ALA A 19 0.03 -16.88 -14.05
N SER A 20 0.85 -15.89 -13.64
CA SER A 20 0.95 -15.45 -12.25
C SER A 20 -0.41 -14.95 -11.73
N ARG A 21 -1.12 -14.11 -12.51
CA ARG A 21 -2.45 -13.61 -12.14
C ARG A 21 -3.51 -14.71 -12.07
N ALA A 22 -3.43 -15.71 -12.95
CA ALA A 22 -4.37 -16.84 -12.95
C ALA A 22 -4.30 -17.67 -11.66
N VAL A 23 -3.14 -17.72 -11.02
CA VAL A 23 -2.96 -18.37 -9.70
C VAL A 23 -3.16 -17.42 -8.51
N GLY A 24 -3.60 -16.20 -8.78
CA GLY A 24 -3.90 -15.19 -7.73
C GLY A 24 -2.69 -14.48 -7.16
N LEU A 25 -1.60 -14.40 -7.92
CA LEU A 25 -0.36 -13.69 -7.55
C LEU A 25 -0.21 -12.40 -8.37
N PRO A 26 0.51 -11.40 -7.85
CA PRO A 26 0.86 -10.21 -8.61
C PRO A 26 1.61 -10.56 -9.91
N ALA A 27 1.32 -9.84 -10.99
CA ALA A 27 1.94 -10.05 -12.31
C ALA A 27 3.47 -9.88 -12.27
N LEU A 28 4.00 -9.07 -11.35
CA LEU A 28 5.44 -8.83 -11.18
C LEU A 28 6.24 -10.12 -10.92
N ILE A 29 5.65 -11.13 -10.24
CA ILE A 29 6.27 -12.45 -10.06
C ILE A 29 6.41 -13.15 -11.40
N GLY A 30 5.39 -13.04 -12.26
CA GLY A 30 5.44 -13.56 -13.61
C GLY A 30 6.54 -12.89 -14.45
N TYR A 31 6.72 -11.58 -14.34
CA TYR A 31 7.79 -10.87 -15.05
C TYR A 31 9.19 -11.31 -14.58
N LEU A 32 9.35 -11.51 -13.28
CA LEU A 32 10.58 -12.05 -12.71
C LEU A 32 10.86 -13.47 -13.22
N ALA A 33 9.84 -14.35 -13.22
CA ALA A 33 9.94 -15.72 -13.74
C ALA A 33 10.26 -15.72 -15.25
N ALA A 34 9.68 -14.78 -16.01
CA ALA A 34 10.00 -14.57 -17.41
C ALA A 34 11.48 -14.19 -17.60
N GLY A 35 12.02 -13.34 -16.76
CA GLY A 35 13.44 -12.97 -16.78
C GLY A 35 14.34 -14.18 -16.56
N PHE A 36 14.09 -15.02 -15.57
CA PHE A 36 14.82 -16.28 -15.35
C PHE A 36 14.72 -17.23 -16.54
N ALA A 37 13.50 -17.41 -17.11
CA ALA A 37 13.31 -18.26 -18.28
C ALA A 37 14.06 -17.74 -19.50
N LEU A 38 14.08 -16.44 -19.72
CA LEU A 38 14.83 -15.80 -20.80
C LEU A 38 16.34 -15.94 -20.61
N HIS A 39 16.84 -15.89 -19.40
CA HIS A 39 18.23 -16.15 -19.09
C HIS A 39 18.67 -17.56 -19.49
N GLU A 40 17.84 -18.58 -19.20
CA GLU A 40 18.13 -19.99 -19.55
C GLU A 40 18.22 -20.22 -21.05
N ILE A 41 17.50 -19.46 -21.85
CA ILE A 41 17.60 -19.54 -23.32
C ILE A 41 18.66 -18.62 -23.92
N GLY A 42 19.51 -18.01 -23.07
CA GLY A 42 20.68 -17.21 -23.46
C GLY A 42 20.35 -15.78 -23.92
N ILE A 43 19.16 -15.27 -23.60
CA ILE A 43 18.81 -13.86 -23.86
C ILE A 43 19.39 -12.98 -22.77
N THR A 44 20.07 -11.91 -23.15
CA THR A 44 20.64 -10.93 -22.23
C THR A 44 19.85 -9.63 -22.25
N ALA A 45 19.88 -8.88 -21.15
CA ALA A 45 19.27 -7.56 -21.09
C ALA A 45 19.92 -6.62 -22.09
N GLY A 46 19.11 -6.04 -22.97
CA GLY A 46 19.56 -4.95 -23.85
C GLY A 46 19.43 -3.60 -23.14
N SER A 47 20.17 -2.59 -23.61
CA SER A 47 20.15 -1.22 -23.05
C SER A 47 18.76 -0.59 -22.97
N TRP A 48 17.85 -0.97 -23.86
CA TRP A 48 16.45 -0.51 -23.85
C TRP A 48 15.70 -0.99 -22.59
N LEU A 49 15.99 -2.20 -22.11
CA LEU A 49 15.35 -2.78 -20.93
C LEU A 49 15.82 -2.07 -19.64
N GLU A 50 17.13 -1.74 -19.59
CA GLU A 50 17.69 -0.95 -18.49
C GLU A 50 17.08 0.45 -18.45
N GLN A 51 16.93 1.12 -19.59
CA GLN A 51 16.26 2.42 -19.67
C GLN A 51 14.81 2.36 -19.22
N LEU A 52 14.07 1.30 -19.58
CA LEU A 52 12.71 1.08 -19.10
C LEU A 52 12.68 0.89 -17.59
N ALA A 53 13.63 0.13 -17.04
CA ALA A 53 13.72 -0.10 -15.59
C ALA A 53 13.96 1.20 -14.83
N ASP A 54 14.91 2.03 -15.29
CA ASP A 54 15.25 3.33 -14.68
C ASP A 54 14.06 4.29 -14.74
N LEU A 55 13.38 4.39 -15.90
CA LEU A 55 12.15 5.17 -16.01
C LEU A 55 11.05 4.68 -15.07
N GLY A 56 10.94 3.37 -14.90
CA GLY A 56 10.00 2.75 -13.96
C GLY A 56 10.24 3.19 -12.52
N ILE A 57 11.50 3.18 -12.08
CA ILE A 57 11.92 3.63 -10.75
C ILE A 57 11.65 5.13 -10.57
N THR A 58 12.04 5.95 -11.54
CA THR A 58 11.84 7.41 -11.51
C THR A 58 10.34 7.76 -11.40
N LEU A 59 9.49 7.13 -12.21
CA LEU A 59 8.03 7.34 -12.15
C LEU A 59 7.40 6.79 -10.87
N LEU A 60 7.94 5.70 -10.34
CA LEU A 60 7.50 5.17 -9.05
C LEU A 60 7.73 6.19 -7.94
N LEU A 61 8.94 6.74 -7.84
CA LEU A 61 9.31 7.73 -6.82
C LEU A 61 8.54 9.04 -7.00
N PHE A 62 8.37 9.52 -8.23
CA PHE A 62 7.50 10.66 -8.51
C PHE A 62 6.05 10.42 -8.05
N SER A 63 5.49 9.25 -8.34
CA SER A 63 4.12 8.88 -7.95
C SER A 63 3.95 8.80 -6.44
N ILE A 64 4.97 8.36 -5.70
CA ILE A 64 5.00 8.38 -4.23
C ILE A 64 4.96 9.82 -3.74
N GLY A 65 5.81 10.68 -4.30
CA GLY A 65 5.79 12.10 -3.99
C GLY A 65 4.40 12.72 -4.15
N LEU A 66 3.70 12.45 -5.26
CA LEU A 66 2.33 12.95 -5.52
C LEU A 66 1.30 12.51 -4.48
N LYS A 67 1.50 11.34 -3.86
CA LYS A 67 0.58 10.76 -2.85
C LYS A 67 0.91 11.18 -1.42
N LEU A 68 1.99 11.90 -1.19
CA LEU A 68 2.38 12.35 0.15
C LEU A 68 1.27 13.19 0.80
N ASP A 69 0.63 12.62 1.82
CA ASP A 69 -0.27 13.34 2.71
C ASP A 69 0.39 13.49 4.08
N ILE A 70 1.02 14.65 4.28
CA ILE A 70 1.75 14.98 5.52
C ILE A 70 0.84 14.87 6.75
N ARG A 71 -0.46 15.12 6.62
CA ARG A 71 -1.40 15.06 7.75
C ARG A 71 -1.70 13.64 8.19
N ALA A 72 -1.81 12.71 7.22
CA ALA A 72 -1.98 11.29 7.53
C ALA A 72 -0.73 10.70 8.21
N LEU A 73 0.45 11.19 7.84
CA LEU A 73 1.74 10.76 8.41
C LEU A 73 1.92 11.21 9.87
N LEU A 74 1.22 12.25 10.33
CA LEU A 74 1.37 12.77 11.70
C LEU A 74 0.63 11.93 12.76
N LYS A 75 -0.17 10.94 12.36
CA LYS A 75 -0.86 10.06 13.31
C LYS A 75 0.13 9.09 13.95
N LEU A 76 0.23 9.10 15.28
CA LEU A 76 1.15 8.27 16.05
C LEU A 76 1.01 6.77 15.77
N ASN A 77 -0.20 6.28 15.54
CA ASN A 77 -0.45 4.89 15.21
C ASN A 77 0.07 4.49 13.82
N VAL A 78 0.30 5.44 12.90
CA VAL A 78 0.89 5.19 11.57
C VAL A 78 2.40 5.19 11.67
N TRP A 79 3.02 6.35 11.95
CA TRP A 79 4.48 6.46 11.95
C TRP A 79 5.14 5.68 13.08
N GLY A 80 4.51 5.65 14.27
CA GLY A 80 5.01 4.88 15.41
C GLY A 80 5.03 3.39 15.13
N THR A 81 3.93 2.82 14.60
CA THR A 81 3.91 1.41 14.17
C THR A 81 4.98 1.14 13.12
N THR A 82 5.10 2.01 12.11
CA THR A 82 6.05 1.81 11.00
C THR A 82 7.48 1.79 11.49
N LEU A 83 7.92 2.83 12.20
CA LEU A 83 9.31 2.94 12.65
C LEU A 83 9.68 1.83 13.65
N MET A 84 8.80 1.54 14.61
CA MET A 84 9.04 0.45 15.57
C MET A 84 9.10 -0.90 14.85
N HIS A 85 8.18 -1.17 13.90
CA HIS A 85 8.21 -2.38 13.09
C HIS A 85 9.51 -2.48 12.30
N MET A 86 9.94 -1.42 11.64
CA MET A 86 11.17 -1.43 10.84
C MET A 86 12.40 -1.68 11.71
N VAL A 87 12.52 -1.01 12.86
CA VAL A 87 13.65 -1.19 13.77
C VAL A 87 13.70 -2.63 14.34
N ILE A 88 12.57 -3.14 14.79
CA ILE A 88 12.51 -4.50 15.37
C ILE A 88 12.74 -5.54 14.27
N SER A 89 12.06 -5.43 13.12
CA SER A 89 12.27 -6.34 11.98
C SER A 89 13.70 -6.29 11.47
N GLN A 90 14.31 -5.10 11.35
CA GLN A 90 15.70 -4.92 11.01
C GLN A 90 16.61 -5.70 11.97
N SER A 91 16.39 -5.56 13.27
CA SER A 91 17.20 -6.22 14.29
C SER A 91 17.06 -7.75 14.24
N VAL A 92 15.83 -8.24 14.12
CA VAL A 92 15.54 -9.69 14.04
C VAL A 92 16.13 -10.30 12.77
N LEU A 93 15.95 -9.66 11.61
CA LEU A 93 16.47 -10.13 10.33
C LEU A 93 18.01 -10.06 10.29
N LEU A 94 18.60 -9.03 10.88
CA LEU A 94 20.05 -8.94 11.00
C LEU A 94 20.63 -10.07 11.87
N LEU A 95 19.99 -10.36 13.02
CA LEU A 95 20.38 -11.50 13.86
C LEU A 95 20.22 -12.83 13.12
N LEU A 96 19.16 -13.01 12.35
CA LEU A 96 18.97 -14.18 11.49
C LEU A 96 20.10 -14.31 10.47
N LEU A 97 20.45 -13.22 9.78
CA LEU A 97 21.55 -13.21 8.80
C LEU A 97 22.90 -13.48 9.45
N ILE A 98 23.18 -12.91 10.63
CA ILE A 98 24.40 -13.22 11.39
C ILE A 98 24.46 -14.71 11.77
N GLY A 99 23.33 -15.30 12.17
CA GLY A 99 23.21 -16.73 12.42
C GLY A 99 23.53 -17.56 11.16
N LEU A 100 22.97 -17.17 10.01
CA LEU A 100 23.23 -17.81 8.71
C LEU A 100 24.70 -17.66 8.30
N MET A 101 25.31 -16.49 8.47
CA MET A 101 26.73 -16.26 8.18
C MET A 101 27.67 -17.17 9.02
N LYS A 102 27.31 -17.39 10.28
CA LYS A 102 28.06 -18.31 11.16
C LYS A 102 27.87 -19.78 10.78
N ALA A 103 26.63 -20.15 10.42
CA ALA A 103 26.27 -21.53 10.03
C ALA A 103 26.78 -21.89 8.62
N LEU A 104 26.90 -20.90 7.74
CA LEU A 104 27.19 -21.04 6.32
C LEU A 104 28.35 -20.08 5.93
N PRO A 105 29.60 -20.38 6.26
CA PRO A 105 30.73 -19.49 5.95
C PRO A 105 30.91 -19.19 4.46
N ALA A 106 30.40 -20.07 3.59
CA ALA A 106 30.38 -19.88 2.13
C ALA A 106 29.43 -18.76 1.67
N LEU A 107 28.68 -18.13 2.58
CA LEU A 107 27.75 -17.05 2.24
C LEU A 107 28.47 -15.76 1.79
N ASP A 108 29.74 -15.61 2.16
CA ASP A 108 30.63 -14.46 1.83
C ASP A 108 29.90 -13.11 1.91
N LEU A 109 29.22 -12.85 3.03
CA LEU A 109 28.46 -11.65 3.28
C LEU A 109 29.11 -10.80 4.36
N THR A 110 29.30 -9.52 4.07
CA THR A 110 29.80 -8.56 5.07
C THR A 110 28.73 -8.17 6.07
N MET A 111 29.11 -7.68 7.25
CA MET A 111 28.16 -7.16 8.24
C MET A 111 27.34 -5.98 7.67
N ALA A 112 27.97 -5.10 6.88
CA ALA A 112 27.28 -4.00 6.21
C ALA A 112 26.26 -4.51 5.18
N GLY A 113 26.64 -5.51 4.37
CA GLY A 113 25.74 -6.16 3.43
C GLY A 113 24.57 -6.84 4.14
N ALA A 114 24.80 -7.55 5.23
CA ALA A 114 23.74 -8.15 6.05
C ALA A 114 22.78 -7.10 6.60
N ALA A 115 23.28 -5.94 7.06
CA ALA A 115 22.46 -4.85 7.55
C ALA A 115 21.58 -4.26 6.43
N VAL A 116 22.11 -4.08 5.23
CA VAL A 116 21.35 -3.55 4.08
C VAL A 116 20.31 -4.58 3.61
N ILE A 117 20.63 -5.87 3.57
CA ILE A 117 19.65 -6.93 3.23
C ILE A 117 18.53 -6.97 4.26
N ALA A 118 18.87 -6.96 5.56
CA ALA A 118 17.88 -6.91 6.62
C ALA A 118 16.95 -5.69 6.48
N PHE A 119 17.52 -4.51 6.20
CA PHE A 119 16.79 -3.29 5.95
C PHE A 119 15.83 -3.41 4.75
N ALA A 120 16.31 -3.93 3.63
CA ALA A 120 15.53 -4.14 2.43
C ALA A 120 14.29 -5.04 2.66
N LEU A 121 14.40 -6.02 3.56
CA LEU A 121 13.31 -6.94 3.90
C LEU A 121 12.28 -6.36 4.90
N THR A 122 12.56 -5.21 5.53
CA THR A 122 11.59 -4.57 6.45
C THR A 122 10.39 -3.99 5.72
N PHE A 123 10.54 -3.58 4.47
CA PHE A 123 9.48 -2.97 3.67
C PHE A 123 8.37 -3.94 3.35
N SER A 124 7.13 -3.42 3.24
CA SER A 124 5.95 -4.17 2.81
C SER A 124 5.48 -3.68 1.44
N SER A 125 4.94 -4.59 0.61
CA SER A 125 4.59 -4.28 -0.78
C SER A 125 3.35 -3.41 -0.91
N THR A 126 3.52 -2.25 -1.52
CA THR A 126 2.41 -1.36 -1.88
C THR A 126 1.51 -1.97 -2.94
N VAL A 127 2.08 -2.67 -3.93
CA VAL A 127 1.32 -3.31 -5.02
C VAL A 127 0.41 -4.40 -4.47
N PHE A 128 0.96 -5.29 -3.64
CA PHE A 128 0.19 -6.38 -3.04
C PHE A 128 -0.96 -5.86 -2.15
N VAL A 129 -0.69 -4.87 -1.30
CA VAL A 129 -1.70 -4.29 -0.40
C VAL A 129 -2.83 -3.66 -1.18
N ILE A 130 -2.52 -2.77 -2.15
CA ILE A 130 -3.54 -2.06 -2.93
C ILE A 130 -4.37 -3.04 -3.75
N GLN A 131 -3.72 -3.99 -4.44
CA GLN A 131 -4.43 -4.99 -5.25
C GLN A 131 -5.37 -5.83 -4.38
N THR A 132 -4.88 -6.34 -3.24
CA THR A 132 -5.69 -7.16 -2.33
C THR A 132 -6.89 -6.39 -1.78
N LEU A 133 -6.71 -5.12 -1.39
CA LEU A 133 -7.80 -4.28 -0.89
C LEU A 133 -8.79 -3.89 -1.98
N GLN A 134 -8.33 -3.68 -3.23
CA GLN A 134 -9.19 -3.44 -4.39
C GLN A 134 -10.08 -4.65 -4.72
N GLU A 135 -9.48 -5.84 -4.78
CA GLU A 135 -10.21 -7.10 -5.05
C GLU A 135 -11.30 -7.37 -4.01
N ARG A 136 -11.11 -6.88 -2.78
CA ARG A 136 -12.10 -6.99 -1.69
C ARG A 136 -13.09 -5.84 -1.61
N GLY A 137 -12.89 -4.76 -2.37
CA GLY A 137 -13.69 -3.54 -2.23
C GLY A 137 -13.43 -2.76 -0.95
N GLU A 138 -12.31 -3.01 -0.26
CA GLU A 138 -11.98 -2.47 1.06
C GLU A 138 -11.05 -1.24 1.05
N LEU A 139 -10.77 -0.63 -0.10
CA LEU A 139 -9.82 0.50 -0.21
C LEU A 139 -10.15 1.72 0.65
N GLN A 140 -11.43 1.91 0.98
CA GLN A 140 -11.91 3.03 1.80
C GLN A 140 -12.07 2.66 3.28
N SER A 141 -11.79 1.41 3.65
CA SER A 141 -11.92 0.93 5.01
C SER A 141 -10.84 1.52 5.94
N SER A 142 -11.11 1.53 7.23
CA SER A 142 -10.17 2.05 8.23
C SER A 142 -8.86 1.27 8.29
N GLN A 143 -8.90 -0.06 8.08
CA GLN A 143 -7.70 -0.89 7.97
C GLN A 143 -6.87 -0.56 6.71
N ALA A 144 -7.53 -0.23 5.60
CA ALA A 144 -6.84 0.17 4.38
C ALA A 144 -6.12 1.52 4.55
N VAL A 145 -6.80 2.51 5.15
CA VAL A 145 -6.21 3.83 5.43
C VAL A 145 -4.98 3.68 6.32
N LEU A 146 -5.04 2.81 7.35
CA LEU A 146 -3.91 2.53 8.23
C LEU A 146 -2.75 1.84 7.47
N ALA A 147 -3.05 0.78 6.72
CA ALA A 147 -2.05 0.04 5.95
C ALA A 147 -1.36 0.94 4.90
N ILE A 148 -2.13 1.71 4.13
CA ILE A 148 -1.60 2.65 3.14
C ILE A 148 -0.75 3.74 3.82
N GLY A 149 -1.17 4.25 4.98
CA GLY A 149 -0.38 5.20 5.76
C GLY A 149 0.98 4.63 6.16
N ILE A 150 1.03 3.39 6.64
CA ILE A 150 2.27 2.68 6.99
C ILE A 150 3.17 2.53 5.76
N LEU A 151 2.62 2.13 4.60
CA LEU A 151 3.38 2.00 3.36
C LEU A 151 4.00 3.33 2.92
N ILE A 152 3.26 4.43 3.00
CA ILE A 152 3.78 5.77 2.66
C ILE A 152 4.96 6.14 3.57
N VAL A 153 4.89 5.85 4.87
CA VAL A 153 6.02 6.10 5.78
C VAL A 153 7.22 5.20 5.43
N GLN A 154 6.99 3.93 5.10
CA GLN A 154 8.05 3.05 4.64
C GLN A 154 8.71 3.57 3.35
N ASP A 155 7.91 3.97 2.36
CA ASP A 155 8.41 4.54 1.12
C ASP A 155 9.27 5.79 1.38
N LEU A 156 8.87 6.64 2.33
CA LEU A 156 9.65 7.80 2.73
C LEU A 156 10.99 7.43 3.39
N VAL A 157 10.99 6.37 4.21
CA VAL A 157 12.24 5.84 4.82
C VAL A 157 13.16 5.23 3.74
N ALA A 158 12.59 4.51 2.75
CA ALA A 158 13.35 3.99 1.62
C ALA A 158 14.04 5.13 0.85
N VAL A 159 13.32 6.20 0.60
CA VAL A 159 13.86 7.40 -0.05
C VAL A 159 14.95 8.07 0.78
N GLY A 160 14.75 8.19 2.10
CA GLY A 160 15.78 8.68 3.01
C GLY A 160 17.07 7.85 2.90
N PHE A 161 16.93 6.51 2.85
CA PHE A 161 18.06 5.61 2.61
C PHE A 161 18.73 5.89 1.26
N LEU A 162 17.96 6.01 0.18
CA LEU A 162 18.49 6.29 -1.16
C LEU A 162 19.26 7.61 -1.21
N ALA A 163 18.76 8.63 -0.52
CA ALA A 163 19.42 9.94 -0.42
C ALA A 163 20.81 9.82 0.24
N VAL A 164 20.90 9.05 1.34
CA VAL A 164 22.14 8.82 2.07
C VAL A 164 23.09 7.90 1.28
N ALA A 165 22.56 6.82 0.70
CA ALA A 165 23.32 5.84 -0.07
C ALA A 165 23.94 6.44 -1.35
N ALA A 166 23.31 7.45 -1.94
CA ALA A 166 23.84 8.13 -3.12
C ALA A 166 25.24 8.74 -2.89
N GLY A 167 25.65 8.92 -1.63
CA GLY A 167 27.03 9.33 -1.26
C GLY A 167 27.49 10.67 -1.85
N LYS A 168 26.64 11.28 -2.65
CA LYS A 168 26.91 12.60 -3.25
C LYS A 168 26.54 13.65 -2.22
N VAL A 169 27.56 14.32 -1.67
CA VAL A 169 27.32 15.56 -0.93
C VAL A 169 26.64 16.53 -1.91
N PRO A 170 25.44 17.02 -1.61
CA PRO A 170 24.78 17.94 -2.51
C PRO A 170 25.73 19.09 -2.82
N SER A 171 25.96 19.34 -4.10
CA SER A 171 26.69 20.52 -4.54
C SER A 171 25.97 21.76 -3.99
N ILE A 172 26.69 22.86 -3.77
CA ILE A 172 26.06 24.14 -3.39
C ILE A 172 24.97 24.55 -4.41
N TYR A 173 25.09 24.09 -5.65
CA TYR A 173 24.06 24.25 -6.69
C TYR A 173 22.76 23.49 -6.40
N ALA A 174 22.75 22.51 -5.48
CA ALA A 174 21.51 21.85 -5.04
C ALA A 174 20.55 22.84 -4.36
N LEU A 175 21.07 23.97 -3.83
CA LEU A 175 20.23 25.07 -3.35
C LEU A 175 19.39 25.68 -4.50
N ALA A 176 19.81 25.54 -5.76
CA ALA A 176 19.01 25.99 -6.90
C ALA A 176 17.68 25.21 -7.03
N LEU A 177 17.58 23.98 -6.50
CA LEU A 177 16.32 23.25 -6.45
C LEU A 177 15.28 23.93 -5.56
N LEU A 178 15.70 24.79 -4.62
CA LEU A 178 14.76 25.60 -3.84
C LEU A 178 13.98 26.59 -4.72
N ILE A 179 14.47 26.94 -5.93
CA ILE A 179 13.75 27.76 -6.90
C ILE A 179 12.48 27.03 -7.40
N ILE A 180 12.42 25.71 -7.30
CA ILE A 180 11.23 24.94 -7.68
C ILE A 180 10.06 25.25 -6.75
N ILE A 181 10.33 25.61 -5.48
CA ILE A 181 9.28 25.97 -4.51
C ILE A 181 8.48 27.21 -4.94
N PRO A 182 9.09 28.37 -5.28
CA PRO A 182 8.35 29.50 -5.82
C PRO A 182 7.79 29.25 -7.23
N ALA A 183 8.33 28.32 -8.01
CA ALA A 183 7.79 27.92 -9.31
C ALA A 183 6.52 27.04 -9.18
N ARG A 184 6.21 26.52 -7.99
CA ARG A 184 5.02 25.68 -7.72
C ARG A 184 3.71 26.25 -8.28
N PRO A 185 3.33 27.53 -8.10
CA PRO A 185 2.08 28.06 -8.63
C PRO A 185 2.03 28.04 -10.16
N LEU A 186 3.15 28.23 -10.84
CA LEU A 186 3.26 28.12 -12.30
C LEU A 186 3.03 26.68 -12.76
N ILE A 187 3.67 25.71 -12.11
CA ILE A 187 3.51 24.29 -12.41
C ILE A 187 2.05 23.85 -12.16
N LEU A 188 1.45 24.29 -11.06
CA LEU A 188 0.03 24.02 -10.76
C LEU A 188 -0.91 24.66 -11.78
N LYS A 189 -0.57 25.83 -12.33
CA LYS A 189 -1.30 26.46 -13.43
C LYS A 189 -1.18 25.63 -14.72
N LEU A 190 0.01 25.15 -15.07
CA LEU A 190 0.20 24.22 -16.18
C LEU A 190 -0.62 22.94 -16.00
N LEU A 191 -0.58 22.39 -14.79
CA LEU A 191 -1.42 21.24 -14.42
C LEU A 191 -2.92 21.54 -14.58
N SER A 192 -3.35 22.78 -14.32
CA SER A 192 -4.74 23.19 -14.52
C SER A 192 -5.12 23.31 -15.99
N LEU A 193 -4.20 23.65 -16.87
CA LEU A 193 -4.41 23.80 -18.30
C LEU A 193 -4.38 22.46 -19.05
N SER A 194 -3.67 21.45 -18.54
CA SER A 194 -3.49 20.15 -19.21
C SER A 194 -4.74 19.25 -19.25
N GLY A 195 -5.87 19.67 -18.67
CA GLY A 195 -7.09 18.85 -18.68
C GLY A 195 -6.98 17.58 -17.81
N TYR A 196 -7.57 16.46 -18.27
CA TYR A 196 -7.61 15.16 -17.57
C TYR A 196 -7.16 13.97 -18.45
N GLY A 197 -6.71 14.21 -19.68
CA GLY A 197 -6.34 13.19 -20.65
C GLY A 197 -4.82 12.96 -20.75
N GLU A 198 -4.39 12.69 -21.99
CA GLU A 198 -3.02 12.42 -22.35
C GLU A 198 -2.05 13.57 -22.02
N LEU A 199 -2.48 14.83 -22.16
CA LEU A 199 -1.67 16.00 -21.85
C LEU A 199 -1.30 16.07 -20.36
N LEU A 200 -2.20 15.63 -19.46
CA LEU A 200 -1.91 15.55 -18.03
C LEU A 200 -0.83 14.49 -17.76
N THR A 201 -0.92 13.34 -18.40
CA THR A 201 0.05 12.25 -18.28
C THR A 201 1.41 12.66 -18.85
N LEU A 202 1.42 13.29 -20.03
CA LEU A 202 2.63 13.79 -20.67
C LEU A 202 3.32 14.86 -19.82
N LEU A 203 2.54 15.79 -19.23
CA LEU A 203 3.07 16.80 -18.31
C LEU A 203 3.67 16.12 -17.06
N GLY A 204 3.02 15.10 -16.52
CA GLY A 204 3.55 14.33 -15.41
C GLY A 204 4.87 13.64 -15.71
N LEU A 205 4.99 13.02 -16.90
CA LEU A 205 6.23 12.45 -17.41
C LEU A 205 7.33 13.51 -17.53
N ALA A 206 7.02 14.63 -18.19
CA ALA A 206 7.97 15.71 -18.37
C ALA A 206 8.46 16.30 -17.03
N LEU A 207 7.57 16.40 -16.04
CA LEU A 207 7.94 16.87 -14.70
C LEU A 207 8.80 15.83 -13.94
N ALA A 208 8.49 14.54 -14.05
CA ALA A 208 9.25 13.49 -13.39
C ALA A 208 10.66 13.38 -13.96
N ILE A 209 10.77 13.24 -15.29
CA ILE A 209 12.04 13.10 -16.00
C ILE A 209 12.85 14.41 -15.90
N GLY A 210 12.24 15.55 -16.16
CA GLY A 210 12.93 16.84 -16.07
C GLY A 210 13.45 17.15 -14.67
N ALA A 211 12.69 16.80 -13.62
CA ALA A 211 13.17 16.94 -12.24
C ALA A 211 14.31 15.97 -11.92
N ALA A 212 14.29 14.76 -12.49
CA ALA A 212 15.39 13.80 -12.35
C ALA A 212 16.66 14.35 -13.01
N GLU A 213 16.59 14.80 -14.27
CA GLU A 213 17.71 15.37 -15.01
C GLU A 213 18.28 16.62 -14.34
N VAL A 214 17.42 17.56 -13.92
CA VAL A 214 17.86 18.78 -13.21
C VAL A 214 18.57 18.42 -11.91
N SER A 215 18.11 17.40 -11.21
CA SER A 215 18.74 16.94 -9.96
C SER A 215 20.12 16.33 -10.21
N GLU A 216 20.29 15.58 -11.29
CA GLU A 216 21.60 15.03 -11.69
C GLU A 216 22.60 16.13 -12.04
N LEU A 217 22.16 17.20 -12.73
CA LEU A 217 22.99 18.35 -13.04
C LEU A 217 23.54 19.04 -11.80
N VAL A 218 22.81 19.02 -10.68
CA VAL A 218 23.26 19.62 -9.41
C VAL A 218 23.94 18.60 -8.48
N GLY A 219 24.23 17.39 -8.97
CA GLY A 219 24.96 16.37 -8.24
C GLY A 219 24.11 15.55 -7.27
N LEU A 220 22.78 15.62 -7.37
CA LEU A 220 21.85 14.73 -6.66
C LEU A 220 21.48 13.54 -7.55
N LYS A 221 20.99 12.47 -6.93
CA LYS A 221 20.45 11.35 -7.70
C LYS A 221 19.12 11.75 -8.35
N GLY A 222 18.93 11.45 -9.65
CA GLY A 222 17.75 11.84 -10.41
C GLY A 222 16.43 11.41 -9.77
N ASP A 223 16.39 10.19 -9.26
CA ASP A 223 15.22 9.63 -8.58
C ASP A 223 14.71 10.49 -7.41
N LEU A 224 15.63 11.12 -6.66
CA LEU A 224 15.28 12.04 -5.58
C LEU A 224 14.61 13.32 -6.10
N GLY A 225 15.08 13.82 -7.25
CA GLY A 225 14.47 14.97 -7.92
C GLY A 225 13.03 14.70 -8.33
N ALA A 226 12.79 13.54 -8.92
CA ALA A 226 11.45 13.11 -9.29
C ALA A 226 10.53 13.03 -8.07
N LEU A 227 10.98 12.43 -6.96
CA LEU A 227 10.22 12.37 -5.71
C LEU A 227 9.90 13.76 -5.16
N LEU A 228 10.91 14.65 -5.05
CA LEU A 228 10.75 16.00 -4.52
C LEU A 228 9.74 16.80 -5.35
N MET A 229 9.79 16.67 -6.69
CA MET A 229 8.82 17.27 -7.59
C MET A 229 7.41 16.74 -7.33
N GLY A 230 7.24 15.43 -7.16
CA GLY A 230 5.97 14.81 -6.81
C GLY A 230 5.43 15.34 -5.48
N ALA A 231 6.28 15.39 -4.44
CA ALA A 231 5.93 15.89 -3.10
C ALA A 231 5.52 17.38 -3.13
N LEU A 232 6.21 18.19 -3.94
CA LEU A 232 5.87 19.60 -4.13
C LEU A 232 4.46 19.79 -4.69
N LEU A 233 4.02 18.88 -5.56
CA LEU A 233 2.70 18.93 -6.21
C LEU A 233 1.60 18.30 -5.37
N ALA A 234 1.90 17.56 -4.32
CA ALA A 234 0.95 16.82 -3.50
C ALA A 234 -0.20 17.69 -2.94
N GLY A 235 -1.34 17.07 -2.67
CA GLY A 235 -2.45 17.68 -1.95
C GLY A 235 -3.51 18.40 -2.80
N LYS A 236 -3.43 18.37 -4.13
CA LYS A 236 -4.44 18.96 -5.03
C LYS A 236 -5.27 17.89 -5.75
N VAL A 237 -6.51 18.20 -6.11
CA VAL A 237 -7.42 17.26 -6.81
C VAL A 237 -6.82 16.77 -8.13
N LYS A 238 -6.27 17.67 -8.95
CA LYS A 238 -5.63 17.31 -10.22
C LYS A 238 -4.37 16.47 -10.03
N THR A 239 -3.66 16.64 -8.95
CA THR A 239 -2.49 15.82 -8.61
C THR A 239 -2.90 14.37 -8.32
N LYS A 240 -4.07 14.16 -7.71
CA LYS A 240 -4.62 12.81 -7.52
C LYS A 240 -4.95 12.14 -8.85
N ALA A 241 -5.56 12.89 -9.79
CA ALA A 241 -5.83 12.39 -11.14
C ALA A 241 -4.53 12.05 -11.89
N LEU A 242 -3.51 12.92 -11.81
CA LEU A 242 -2.19 12.65 -12.37
C LEU A 242 -1.58 11.38 -11.78
N ALA A 243 -1.59 11.22 -10.45
CA ALA A 243 -1.09 10.03 -9.79
C ALA A 243 -1.81 8.76 -10.28
N THR A 244 -3.13 8.82 -10.51
CA THR A 244 -3.92 7.70 -11.04
C THR A 244 -3.50 7.35 -12.48
N ASN A 245 -3.31 8.33 -13.35
CA ASN A 245 -2.87 8.10 -14.73
C ASN A 245 -1.46 7.49 -14.79
N LEU A 246 -0.56 7.96 -13.92
CA LEU A 246 0.82 7.49 -13.89
C LEU A 246 0.97 6.10 -13.28
N ILE A 247 0.01 5.59 -12.50
CA ILE A 247 0.07 4.24 -11.93
C ILE A 247 0.20 3.19 -13.04
N GLN A 248 -0.64 3.25 -14.07
CA GLN A 248 -0.60 2.28 -15.16
C GLN A 248 0.71 2.36 -15.95
N LEU A 249 1.22 3.56 -16.16
CA LEU A 249 2.45 3.79 -16.91
C LEU A 249 3.68 3.31 -16.13
N LYS A 250 3.77 3.62 -14.84
CA LYS A 250 4.87 3.12 -14.00
C LYS A 250 4.87 1.59 -13.90
N ASP A 251 3.69 0.96 -13.80
CA ASP A 251 3.59 -0.49 -13.73
C ASP A 251 4.09 -1.15 -15.02
N LEU A 252 3.82 -0.52 -16.18
CA LEU A 252 4.37 -0.96 -17.47
C LEU A 252 5.90 -0.88 -17.51
N PHE A 253 6.48 0.21 -17.03
CA PHE A 253 7.93 0.39 -16.99
C PHE A 253 8.62 -0.51 -15.96
N LEU A 254 7.95 -0.80 -14.83
CA LEU A 254 8.46 -1.74 -13.84
C LEU A 254 8.57 -3.18 -14.36
N VAL A 255 7.86 -3.55 -15.45
CA VAL A 255 8.10 -4.81 -16.15
C VAL A 255 9.58 -4.95 -16.52
N GLY A 256 10.18 -3.87 -17.06
CA GLY A 256 11.61 -3.82 -17.40
C GLY A 256 12.51 -4.13 -16.19
N PHE A 257 12.21 -3.52 -15.04
CA PHE A 257 12.95 -3.71 -13.80
C PHE A 257 12.91 -5.18 -13.31
N PHE A 258 11.72 -5.80 -13.26
CA PHE A 258 11.62 -7.19 -12.81
C PHE A 258 12.22 -8.19 -13.80
N LEU A 259 12.07 -7.93 -15.10
CA LEU A 259 12.73 -8.72 -16.13
C LEU A 259 14.25 -8.63 -16.02
N SER A 260 14.82 -7.45 -15.82
CA SER A 260 16.27 -7.26 -15.71
C SER A 260 16.87 -8.01 -14.50
N ILE A 261 16.16 -8.05 -13.36
CA ILE A 261 16.56 -8.84 -12.21
C ILE A 261 16.59 -10.33 -12.55
N GLY A 262 15.53 -10.85 -13.19
CA GLY A 262 15.47 -12.26 -13.60
C GLY A 262 16.52 -12.63 -14.65
N LEU A 263 16.81 -11.73 -15.60
CA LEU A 263 17.87 -11.90 -16.59
C LEU A 263 19.28 -11.92 -15.98
N GLY A 264 19.45 -11.47 -14.71
CA GLY A 264 20.67 -11.66 -13.94
C GLY A 264 20.96 -13.12 -13.59
N GLY A 265 20.03 -14.05 -13.87
CA GLY A 265 20.17 -15.49 -13.69
C GLY A 265 19.86 -16.00 -12.28
N TRP A 266 19.82 -17.32 -12.18
CA TRP A 266 19.54 -17.99 -10.91
C TRP A 266 20.70 -17.83 -9.92
N PRO A 267 20.40 -17.54 -8.66
CA PRO A 267 21.42 -17.57 -7.63
C PRO A 267 21.87 -19.03 -7.37
N PRO A 268 23.09 -19.24 -6.83
CA PRO A 268 23.55 -20.56 -6.41
C PRO A 268 22.58 -21.25 -5.45
N ALA A 269 22.53 -22.58 -5.45
CA ALA A 269 21.62 -23.36 -4.63
C ALA A 269 21.63 -22.98 -3.14
N LEU A 270 22.79 -22.65 -2.59
CA LEU A 270 22.93 -22.15 -1.22
C LEU A 270 22.09 -20.89 -1.01
N LEU A 271 22.16 -19.93 -1.92
CA LEU A 271 21.43 -18.67 -1.83
C LEU A 271 19.94 -18.85 -2.10
N ILE A 272 19.52 -19.86 -2.88
CA ILE A 272 18.11 -20.28 -2.99
C ILE A 272 17.59 -20.73 -1.61
N GLY A 273 18.37 -21.54 -0.89
CA GLY A 273 18.03 -21.94 0.48
C GLY A 273 17.89 -20.74 1.43
N VAL A 274 18.80 -19.77 1.34
CA VAL A 274 18.71 -18.52 2.09
C VAL A 274 17.48 -17.71 1.69
N ALA A 275 17.16 -17.61 0.40
CA ALA A 275 15.96 -16.92 -0.10
C ALA A 275 14.67 -17.54 0.46
N ILE A 276 14.61 -18.88 0.58
CA ILE A 276 13.48 -19.57 1.19
C ILE A 276 13.34 -19.18 2.66
N VAL A 277 14.43 -19.20 3.43
CA VAL A 277 14.42 -18.82 4.86
C VAL A 277 13.96 -17.36 5.02
N LEU A 278 14.48 -16.44 4.21
CA LEU A 278 14.13 -15.02 4.26
C LEU A 278 12.69 -14.80 3.82
N GLY A 279 12.21 -15.52 2.80
CA GLY A 279 10.80 -15.48 2.37
C GLY A 279 9.85 -15.98 3.46
N LEU A 280 10.19 -17.10 4.12
CA LEU A 280 9.42 -17.65 5.25
C LEU A 280 9.39 -16.70 6.46
N ALA A 281 10.45 -15.93 6.69
CA ALA A 281 10.50 -14.93 7.76
C ALA A 281 9.40 -13.87 7.64
N SER A 282 8.84 -13.65 6.43
CA SER A 282 7.72 -12.73 6.23
C SER A 282 6.46 -13.12 7.02
N VAL A 283 6.28 -14.40 7.37
CA VAL A 283 5.15 -14.90 8.17
C VAL A 283 5.11 -14.27 9.58
N ALA A 284 6.25 -13.84 10.09
CA ALA A 284 6.33 -13.18 11.40
C ALA A 284 5.88 -11.70 11.35
N LYS A 285 5.89 -11.05 10.16
CA LYS A 285 5.53 -9.63 10.04
C LYS A 285 4.12 -9.31 10.54
N PRO A 286 3.05 -10.04 10.16
CA PRO A 286 1.70 -9.77 10.66
C PRO A 286 1.59 -9.82 12.17
N LEU A 287 2.29 -10.76 12.82
CA LEU A 287 2.28 -10.86 14.27
C LEU A 287 2.88 -9.61 14.91
N LEU A 288 4.03 -9.16 14.42
CA LEU A 288 4.69 -7.96 14.92
C LEU A 288 3.83 -6.71 14.67
N TYR A 289 3.27 -6.55 13.47
CA TYR A 289 2.36 -5.44 13.15
C TYR A 289 1.13 -5.44 14.07
N PHE A 290 0.50 -6.60 14.29
CA PHE A 290 -0.66 -6.73 15.16
C PHE A 290 -0.36 -6.23 16.58
N PHE A 291 0.75 -6.69 17.18
CA PHE A 291 1.14 -6.25 18.53
C PHE A 291 1.43 -4.75 18.59
N LEU A 292 2.15 -4.20 17.63
CA LEU A 292 2.48 -2.78 17.61
C LEU A 292 1.23 -1.92 17.39
N MET A 293 0.35 -2.28 16.46
CA MET A 293 -0.89 -1.55 16.19
C MET A 293 -1.82 -1.56 17.42
N THR A 294 -1.99 -2.69 18.07
CA THR A 294 -2.85 -2.78 19.27
C THR A 294 -2.27 -2.01 20.45
N ARG A 295 -0.95 -1.98 20.62
CA ARG A 295 -0.27 -1.15 21.63
C ARG A 295 -0.36 0.35 21.33
N LEU A 296 -0.49 0.74 20.05
CA LEU A 296 -0.69 2.11 19.61
C LEU A 296 -2.18 2.44 19.38
N HIS A 297 -3.07 1.82 20.12
CA HIS A 297 -4.51 2.10 20.19
C HIS A 297 -5.30 1.83 18.90
N THR A 298 -4.83 0.92 18.05
CA THR A 298 -5.64 0.42 16.93
C THR A 298 -6.55 -0.71 17.40
N ALA A 299 -7.80 -0.73 16.93
CA ALA A 299 -8.74 -1.79 17.27
C ALA A 299 -8.24 -3.17 16.78
N PRO A 300 -8.39 -4.25 17.57
CA PRO A 300 -7.84 -5.57 17.24
C PRO A 300 -8.26 -6.10 15.86
N ARG A 301 -9.51 -5.85 15.44
CA ARG A 301 -9.98 -6.23 14.10
C ARG A 301 -9.20 -5.51 13.01
N GLN A 302 -9.10 -4.18 13.10
CA GLN A 302 -8.33 -3.37 12.15
C GLN A 302 -6.86 -3.78 12.12
N ALA A 303 -6.28 -4.08 13.30
CA ALA A 303 -4.90 -4.54 13.42
C ALA A 303 -4.68 -5.90 12.73
N VAL A 304 -5.57 -6.88 12.89
CA VAL A 304 -5.49 -8.19 12.21
C VAL A 304 -5.61 -8.03 10.70
N LEU A 305 -6.59 -7.25 10.23
CA LEU A 305 -6.83 -7.08 8.79
C LEU A 305 -5.69 -6.29 8.13
N ALA A 306 -5.25 -5.18 8.73
CA ALA A 306 -4.14 -4.38 8.22
C ALA A 306 -2.81 -5.16 8.26
N SER A 307 -2.52 -5.89 9.34
CA SER A 307 -1.29 -6.68 9.45
C SER A 307 -1.21 -7.80 8.42
N SER A 308 -2.35 -8.44 8.12
CA SER A 308 -2.41 -9.53 7.14
C SER A 308 -2.07 -9.09 5.72
N VAL A 309 -2.48 -7.89 5.32
CA VAL A 309 -2.12 -7.34 3.99
C VAL A 309 -0.70 -6.80 3.94
N LEU A 310 -0.11 -6.39 5.08
CA LEU A 310 1.27 -5.90 5.20
C LEU A 310 2.31 -7.03 5.33
N SER A 311 1.92 -8.31 5.17
CA SER A 311 2.77 -9.48 5.45
C SER A 311 3.84 -9.74 4.39
N SER A 312 3.71 -9.24 3.17
CA SER A 312 4.67 -9.46 2.09
C SER A 312 5.91 -8.55 2.22
N HIS A 313 7.01 -8.97 1.59
CA HIS A 313 8.14 -8.08 1.31
C HIS A 313 7.80 -7.12 0.17
N SER A 314 8.60 -6.07 -0.03
CA SER A 314 8.37 -5.02 -1.02
C SER A 314 9.36 -5.07 -2.17
N GLU A 315 8.88 -4.66 -3.34
CA GLU A 315 9.69 -4.31 -4.50
C GLU A 315 10.72 -3.21 -4.20
N PHE A 316 10.41 -2.31 -3.25
CA PHE A 316 11.37 -1.31 -2.75
C PHE A 316 12.61 -1.93 -2.15
N GLY A 317 12.48 -3.08 -1.47
CA GLY A 317 13.61 -3.84 -0.97
C GLY A 317 14.56 -4.26 -2.10
N LEU A 318 14.01 -4.66 -3.26
CA LEU A 318 14.84 -5.00 -4.42
C LEU A 318 15.55 -3.78 -5.00
N ILE A 319 14.91 -2.61 -5.03
CA ILE A 319 15.55 -1.35 -5.46
C ILE A 319 16.71 -0.99 -4.53
N VAL A 320 16.50 -1.08 -3.22
CA VAL A 320 17.55 -0.86 -2.20
C VAL A 320 18.75 -1.77 -2.44
N ILE A 321 18.50 -3.07 -2.67
CA ILE A 321 19.57 -4.05 -2.93
C ILE A 321 20.25 -3.83 -4.28
N SER A 322 19.52 -3.49 -5.33
CA SER A 322 20.10 -3.19 -6.64
C SER A 322 21.06 -2.01 -6.57
N ILE A 323 20.69 -0.97 -5.83
CA ILE A 323 21.55 0.20 -5.60
C ILE A 323 22.74 -0.15 -4.73
N ALA A 324 22.54 -0.92 -3.66
CA ALA A 324 23.63 -1.40 -2.79
C ALA A 324 24.63 -2.29 -3.55
N ALA A 325 24.14 -3.09 -4.50
CA ALA A 325 24.99 -3.89 -5.39
C ALA A 325 25.81 -3.00 -6.34
N GLY A 326 25.18 -1.97 -6.92
CA GLY A 326 25.87 -0.97 -7.75
C GLY A 326 26.95 -0.19 -6.99
N LEU A 327 26.77 -0.01 -5.68
CA LEU A 327 27.77 0.62 -4.78
C LEU A 327 28.81 -0.36 -4.25
N GLY A 328 28.72 -1.67 -4.57
CA GLY A 328 29.64 -2.69 -4.09
C GLY A 328 29.46 -3.09 -2.61
N TRP A 329 28.33 -2.72 -1.98
CA TRP A 329 28.04 -3.10 -0.59
C TRP A 329 27.57 -4.55 -0.44
N VAL A 330 26.95 -5.09 -1.50
CA VAL A 330 26.53 -6.49 -1.62
C VAL A 330 26.88 -7.00 -3.02
N ALA A 331 27.04 -8.31 -3.16
CA ALA A 331 27.23 -8.92 -4.49
C ALA A 331 25.94 -8.82 -5.32
N PRO A 332 26.01 -8.62 -6.65
CA PRO A 332 24.82 -8.49 -7.52
C PRO A 332 23.83 -9.67 -7.42
N VAL A 333 24.32 -10.87 -7.13
CA VAL A 333 23.52 -12.09 -6.95
C VAL A 333 22.46 -11.97 -5.84
N TRP A 334 22.61 -11.02 -4.91
CA TRP A 334 21.61 -10.78 -3.88
C TRP A 334 20.32 -10.18 -4.42
N SER A 335 20.35 -9.50 -5.57
CA SER A 335 19.13 -9.02 -6.23
C SER A 335 18.26 -10.20 -6.68
N SER A 336 18.84 -11.21 -7.35
CA SER A 336 18.12 -12.44 -7.72
C SER A 336 17.70 -13.26 -6.49
N THR A 337 18.52 -13.33 -5.45
CA THR A 337 18.21 -14.03 -4.20
C THR A 337 17.00 -13.42 -3.50
N LEU A 338 16.99 -12.10 -3.32
CA LEU A 338 15.88 -11.42 -2.65
C LEU A 338 14.60 -11.36 -3.51
N SER A 339 14.73 -11.43 -4.83
CA SER A 339 13.56 -11.54 -5.70
C SER A 339 12.82 -12.87 -5.51
N ILE A 340 13.54 -13.96 -5.25
CA ILE A 340 12.95 -15.25 -4.88
C ILE A 340 12.30 -15.16 -3.49
N ALA A 341 12.95 -14.54 -2.52
CA ALA A 341 12.38 -14.31 -1.18
C ALA A 341 11.10 -13.47 -1.24
N LEU A 342 11.07 -12.44 -2.09
CA LEU A 342 9.89 -11.63 -2.38
C LEU A 342 8.76 -12.49 -2.95
N ALA A 343 9.02 -13.29 -3.97
CA ALA A 343 8.03 -14.16 -4.59
C ALA A 343 7.42 -15.14 -3.57
N ILE A 344 8.26 -15.76 -2.72
CA ILE A 344 7.81 -16.64 -1.63
C ILE A 344 6.92 -15.85 -0.65
N SER A 345 7.31 -14.63 -0.29
CA SER A 345 6.51 -13.81 0.62
C SER A 345 5.10 -13.51 0.08
N PHE A 346 4.95 -13.29 -1.22
CA PHE A 346 3.63 -13.10 -1.86
C PHE A 346 2.80 -14.39 -1.85
N LEU A 347 3.44 -15.54 -2.13
CA LEU A 347 2.78 -16.85 -2.05
C LEU A 347 2.20 -17.11 -0.66
N LEU A 348 2.88 -16.66 0.39
CA LEU A 348 2.45 -16.82 1.79
C LEU A 348 1.44 -15.74 2.19
N ALA A 349 1.61 -14.52 1.74
CA ALA A 349 0.76 -13.38 2.09
C ALA A 349 -0.67 -13.51 1.51
N ALA A 350 -0.81 -14.04 0.29
CA ALA A 350 -2.11 -14.17 -0.37
C ALA A 350 -3.13 -15.02 0.42
N PRO A 351 -2.84 -16.26 0.84
CA PRO A 351 -3.75 -17.06 1.66
C PRO A 351 -3.94 -16.48 3.07
N MET A 352 -2.90 -15.92 3.68
CA MET A 352 -3.00 -15.28 5.00
C MET A 352 -3.97 -14.10 4.96
N SER A 353 -3.86 -13.28 3.94
CA SER A 353 -4.74 -12.16 3.74
C SER A 353 -6.18 -12.61 3.50
N LYS A 354 -6.44 -13.61 2.63
CA LYS A 354 -7.79 -14.18 2.40
C LYS A 354 -8.41 -14.76 3.68
N ALA A 355 -7.61 -15.41 4.52
CA ALA A 355 -8.08 -16.02 5.76
C ALA A 355 -8.30 -15.03 6.90
N SER A 356 -7.87 -13.78 6.80
CA SER A 356 -7.82 -12.80 7.91
C SER A 356 -9.17 -12.55 8.57
N HIS A 357 -10.25 -12.39 7.80
CA HIS A 357 -11.61 -12.20 8.34
C HIS A 357 -12.11 -13.42 9.11
N SER A 358 -11.88 -14.63 8.57
CA SER A 358 -12.27 -15.88 9.22
C SER A 358 -11.42 -16.15 10.46
N PHE A 359 -10.14 -15.82 10.40
CA PHE A 359 -9.22 -15.91 11.54
C PHE A 359 -9.67 -14.99 12.67
N TYR A 360 -10.00 -13.74 12.38
CA TYR A 360 -10.51 -12.80 13.38
C TYR A 360 -11.79 -13.32 14.01
N ARG A 361 -12.78 -13.77 13.22
CA ARG A 361 -14.05 -14.32 13.76
C ARG A 361 -13.83 -15.50 14.70
N LYS A 362 -12.91 -16.41 14.35
CA LYS A 362 -12.62 -17.61 15.14
C LYS A 362 -11.92 -17.31 16.47
N HIS A 363 -11.02 -16.30 16.49
CA HIS A 363 -10.20 -16.00 17.66
C HIS A 363 -10.57 -14.65 18.30
N ARG A 364 -11.77 -14.16 18.04
CA ARG A 364 -12.26 -12.84 18.44
C ARG A 364 -12.03 -12.56 19.93
N ASP A 365 -12.47 -13.44 20.80
CA ASP A 365 -12.41 -13.22 22.25
C ASP A 365 -10.98 -13.14 22.79
N GLN A 366 -10.07 -13.93 22.23
CA GLN A 366 -8.65 -13.88 22.56
C GLN A 366 -7.99 -12.57 22.05
N LEU A 367 -8.36 -12.14 20.87
CA LEU A 367 -7.81 -10.92 20.25
C LEU A 367 -8.33 -9.66 20.94
N LEU A 368 -9.57 -9.68 21.43
CA LEU A 368 -10.15 -8.57 22.20
C LEU A 368 -9.45 -8.35 23.55
N ALA A 369 -8.79 -9.36 24.10
CA ALA A 369 -7.97 -9.19 25.32
C ALA A 369 -6.79 -8.22 25.11
N HIS A 370 -6.36 -7.99 23.86
CA HIS A 370 -5.30 -7.04 23.50
C HIS A 370 -5.83 -5.62 23.22
N ARG A 371 -7.10 -5.37 23.52
CA ARG A 371 -7.74 -4.08 23.30
C ARG A 371 -7.24 -3.03 24.29
N SER A 372 -6.89 -1.84 23.78
CA SER A 372 -6.57 -0.70 24.62
C SER A 372 -7.80 -0.18 25.36
N VAL A 373 -7.67 0.11 26.65
CA VAL A 373 -8.74 0.65 27.50
C VAL A 373 -9.31 1.96 26.94
N GLN A 374 -8.49 2.80 26.30
CA GLN A 374 -8.91 4.07 25.71
C GLN A 374 -9.91 3.93 24.54
N LEU A 375 -9.95 2.77 23.89
CA LEU A 375 -10.94 2.49 22.83
C LEU A 375 -12.35 2.21 23.36
N LEU A 376 -12.50 1.97 24.67
CA LEU A 376 -13.79 1.75 25.30
C LEU A 376 -14.60 3.05 25.48
N ASP A 377 -13.93 4.19 25.64
CA ASP A 377 -14.57 5.49 25.89
C ASP A 377 -15.02 6.24 24.62
N THR A 378 -14.60 5.76 23.43
CA THR A 378 -14.85 6.49 22.18
C THR A 378 -16.24 6.22 21.59
N TYR A 379 -16.97 5.23 22.10
CA TYR A 379 -18.33 4.95 21.66
C TYR A 379 -19.32 5.60 22.64
N GLU A 380 -19.86 6.75 22.25
CA GLU A 380 -21.00 7.36 22.93
C GLU A 380 -22.14 6.33 23.10
N ARG A 381 -22.90 6.47 24.18
CA ARG A 381 -24.07 5.64 24.43
C ARG A 381 -25.01 5.71 23.24
N THR A 382 -25.22 4.57 22.61
CA THR A 382 -26.13 4.40 21.46
C THR A 382 -27.55 4.07 21.93
N ASP A 383 -27.94 4.52 23.10
CA ASP A 383 -29.28 4.30 23.63
C ASP A 383 -30.34 5.09 22.84
N ASN A 384 -31.50 4.51 22.68
CA ASN A 384 -32.69 5.12 22.06
C ASN A 384 -32.55 5.45 20.56
N ILE A 385 -31.91 4.55 19.77
CA ILE A 385 -31.77 4.69 18.33
C ILE A 385 -32.87 3.90 17.62
N ASN A 386 -33.61 4.60 16.75
CA ASN A 386 -34.65 4.01 15.91
C ASN A 386 -34.17 3.80 14.46
N THR A 387 -33.32 4.71 13.97
CA THR A 387 -32.85 4.70 12.59
C THR A 387 -31.34 4.87 12.53
N VAL A 388 -30.68 4.01 11.78
CA VAL A 388 -29.23 4.04 11.53
C VAL A 388 -28.97 4.27 10.06
N ILE A 389 -28.13 5.27 9.73
CA ILE A 389 -27.71 5.59 8.36
C ILE A 389 -26.22 5.27 8.22
N LEU A 390 -25.88 4.37 7.30
CA LEU A 390 -24.51 3.93 7.04
C LEU A 390 -23.94 4.65 5.83
N GLY A 391 -22.86 5.41 6.04
CA GLY A 391 -22.22 6.23 5.03
C GLY A 391 -22.84 7.64 4.98
N MET A 392 -22.19 8.60 5.63
CA MET A 392 -22.61 10.00 5.66
C MET A 392 -22.01 10.82 4.51
N GLY A 393 -22.06 10.25 3.31
CA GLY A 393 -21.82 10.94 2.05
C GLY A 393 -23.04 11.78 1.62
N ARG A 394 -23.06 12.23 0.37
CA ARG A 394 -24.16 13.08 -0.15
C ARG A 394 -25.56 12.47 0.08
N VAL A 395 -25.73 11.18 -0.18
CA VAL A 395 -27.02 10.48 -0.04
C VAL A 395 -27.37 10.29 1.43
N GLY A 396 -26.45 9.79 2.24
CA GLY A 396 -26.70 9.57 3.68
C GLY A 396 -26.95 10.85 4.44
N THR A 397 -26.27 11.95 4.08
CA THR A 397 -26.54 13.28 4.65
C THR A 397 -27.93 13.76 4.29
N GLY A 398 -28.34 13.62 3.01
CA GLY A 398 -29.70 13.98 2.60
C GLY A 398 -30.78 13.16 3.31
N ALA A 399 -30.55 11.86 3.50
CA ALA A 399 -31.44 11.00 4.27
C ALA A 399 -31.52 11.42 5.75
N TYR A 400 -30.36 11.75 6.36
CA TYR A 400 -30.31 12.24 7.73
C TYR A 400 -31.13 13.53 7.89
N GLU A 401 -30.94 14.50 7.00
CA GLU A 401 -31.65 15.78 7.00
C GLU A 401 -33.16 15.65 6.78
N ALA A 402 -33.58 14.63 6.02
CA ALA A 402 -35.01 14.34 5.84
C ALA A 402 -35.65 13.66 7.06
N LEU A 403 -34.89 12.84 7.80
CA LEU A 403 -35.42 12.04 8.93
C LEU A 403 -35.25 12.75 10.28
N ALA A 404 -34.16 13.49 10.49
CA ALA A 404 -33.86 14.14 11.76
C ALA A 404 -34.95 15.11 12.25
N PRO A 405 -35.64 15.92 11.39
CA PRO A 405 -36.76 16.78 11.83
C PRO A 405 -37.93 16.01 12.42
N ARG A 406 -38.13 14.74 12.01
CA ARG A 406 -39.25 13.90 12.44
C ARG A 406 -38.88 13.00 13.63
N LEU A 407 -37.68 12.50 13.67
CA LEU A 407 -37.24 11.48 14.63
C LEU A 407 -36.33 12.05 15.72
N GLY A 408 -35.81 13.27 15.55
CA GLY A 408 -34.91 13.93 16.51
C GLY A 408 -33.62 13.12 16.73
N GLU A 409 -33.25 12.97 17.98
CA GLU A 409 -32.02 12.25 18.39
C GLU A 409 -32.05 10.72 18.15
N LYS A 410 -33.17 10.18 17.66
CA LYS A 410 -33.32 8.76 17.36
C LYS A 410 -32.64 8.35 16.03
N VAL A 411 -32.13 9.33 15.26
CA VAL A 411 -31.37 9.08 14.03
C VAL A 411 -29.87 9.10 14.35
N LEU A 412 -29.16 8.05 13.97
CA LEU A 412 -27.71 7.95 14.09
C LEU A 412 -27.07 7.78 12.73
N GLY A 413 -26.14 8.66 12.38
CA GLY A 413 -25.27 8.50 11.21
C GLY A 413 -23.98 7.77 11.59
N ILE A 414 -23.50 6.90 10.69
CA ILE A 414 -22.25 6.16 10.83
C ILE A 414 -21.37 6.47 9.64
N GLU A 415 -20.15 6.90 9.90
CA GLU A 415 -19.15 7.21 8.89
C GLU A 415 -17.78 6.69 9.33
N ALA A 416 -17.05 6.07 8.42
CA ALA A 416 -15.72 5.53 8.70
C ALA A 416 -14.62 6.60 8.75
N SER A 417 -14.83 7.75 8.11
CA SER A 417 -13.88 8.86 8.06
C SER A 417 -14.04 9.81 9.23
N LEU A 418 -13.02 9.89 10.09
CA LEU A 418 -12.99 10.82 11.24
C LEU A 418 -13.11 12.29 10.81
N GLU A 419 -12.58 12.64 9.65
CA GLU A 419 -12.64 14.00 9.10
C GLU A 419 -14.09 14.38 8.76
N LYS A 420 -14.83 13.47 8.10
CA LYS A 420 -16.24 13.67 7.78
C LYS A 420 -17.10 13.68 9.05
N VAL A 421 -16.83 12.78 10.00
CA VAL A 421 -17.53 12.76 11.30
C VAL A 421 -17.38 14.10 11.98
N SER A 422 -16.15 14.64 12.08
CA SER A 422 -15.89 15.95 12.68
C SER A 422 -16.62 17.09 11.97
N HIS A 423 -16.79 17.00 10.64
CA HIS A 423 -17.57 17.97 9.87
C HIS A 423 -19.06 17.90 10.22
N HIS A 424 -19.64 16.70 10.23
CA HIS A 424 -21.05 16.50 10.58
C HIS A 424 -21.36 16.90 12.03
N GLN A 425 -20.48 16.61 12.96
CA GLN A 425 -20.62 17.01 14.38
C GLN A 425 -20.61 18.54 14.56
N LYS A 426 -19.79 19.28 13.78
CA LYS A 426 -19.83 20.76 13.76
C LYS A 426 -21.15 21.29 13.25
N GLU A 427 -21.82 20.57 12.38
CA GLU A 427 -23.16 20.87 11.86
C GLU A 427 -24.27 20.28 12.76
N GLN A 428 -23.93 19.90 14.00
CA GLN A 428 -24.85 19.34 15.00
C GLN A 428 -25.61 18.09 14.57
N ARG A 429 -25.06 17.30 13.63
CA ARG A 429 -25.60 16.00 13.27
C ARG A 429 -25.05 14.93 14.22
N ARG A 430 -25.91 14.03 14.70
CA ARG A 430 -25.49 12.89 15.52
C ARG A 430 -24.82 11.83 14.65
N VAL A 431 -23.52 11.94 14.46
CA VAL A 431 -22.70 11.06 13.63
C VAL A 431 -21.54 10.52 14.45
N ILE A 432 -21.32 9.22 14.40
CA ILE A 432 -20.21 8.56 15.06
C ILE A 432 -19.23 7.94 14.04
N CYS A 433 -17.96 7.86 14.44
CA CYS A 433 -16.94 7.19 13.64
C CYS A 433 -16.97 5.69 13.93
N ALA A 434 -17.45 4.91 12.98
CA ALA A 434 -17.42 3.45 13.06
C ALA A 434 -17.37 2.80 11.68
N ASP A 435 -16.90 1.56 11.64
CA ASP A 435 -16.91 0.72 10.45
C ASP A 435 -18.17 -0.16 10.48
N ALA A 436 -19.11 0.09 9.57
CA ALA A 436 -20.35 -0.67 9.46
C ALA A 436 -20.13 -2.17 9.16
N SER A 437 -19.00 -2.54 8.61
CA SER A 437 -18.62 -3.93 8.36
C SER A 437 -18.05 -4.64 9.61
N ASP A 438 -17.91 -3.92 10.73
CA ASP A 438 -17.41 -4.46 11.99
C ASP A 438 -18.55 -5.11 12.80
N PRO A 439 -18.56 -6.45 12.99
CA PRO A 439 -19.54 -7.12 13.84
C PRO A 439 -19.56 -6.60 15.29
N ASP A 440 -18.40 -6.17 15.80
CA ASP A 440 -18.26 -5.68 17.18
C ASP A 440 -19.00 -4.36 17.40
N PHE A 441 -19.13 -3.56 16.36
CA PHE A 441 -19.93 -2.35 16.36
C PHE A 441 -21.42 -2.69 16.57
N TRP A 442 -21.95 -3.66 15.82
CA TRP A 442 -23.36 -4.05 15.87
C TRP A 442 -23.77 -4.73 17.17
N VAL A 443 -22.86 -5.45 17.83
CA VAL A 443 -23.11 -6.03 19.16
C VAL A 443 -23.43 -4.95 20.21
N ARG A 444 -22.94 -3.73 20.01
CA ARG A 444 -23.13 -2.61 20.94
C ARG A 444 -24.37 -1.79 20.67
N ILE A 445 -24.78 -1.71 19.41
CA ILE A 445 -26.08 -1.16 19.06
C ILE A 445 -27.14 -2.20 19.44
N LYS A 446 -28.13 -1.80 20.23
CA LYS A 446 -29.27 -2.65 20.55
C LYS A 446 -30.13 -2.84 19.29
N LEU A 447 -29.66 -3.71 18.37
CA LEU A 447 -30.31 -3.97 17.09
C LEU A 447 -31.84 -4.20 17.19
N PRO A 448 -32.38 -4.86 18.22
CA PRO A 448 -33.84 -5.03 18.36
C PRO A 448 -34.62 -3.72 18.53
N GLU A 449 -33.98 -2.65 18.97
CA GLU A 449 -34.61 -1.33 19.13
C GLU A 449 -34.58 -0.51 17.83
N VAL A 450 -33.74 -0.90 16.85
CA VAL A 450 -33.59 -0.23 15.54
C VAL A 450 -34.67 -0.74 14.60
N GLN A 451 -35.46 0.16 14.05
CA GLN A 451 -36.53 -0.15 13.08
C GLN A 451 -36.04 -0.10 11.64
N LEU A 452 -35.16 0.87 11.32
CA LEU A 452 -34.66 1.09 9.97
C LEU A 452 -33.13 1.20 9.95
N ILE A 453 -32.49 0.44 9.07
CA ILE A 453 -31.07 0.61 8.71
C ILE A 453 -30.97 1.01 7.25
N MET A 454 -30.40 2.18 6.98
CA MET A 454 -30.23 2.71 5.63
C MET A 454 -28.78 2.54 5.18
N LEU A 455 -28.56 1.79 4.10
CA LEU A 455 -27.25 1.54 3.49
C LEU A 455 -27.00 2.59 2.40
N ALA A 456 -26.18 3.59 2.72
CA ALA A 456 -25.80 4.66 1.80
C ALA A 456 -24.27 4.68 1.54
N LEU A 457 -23.62 3.50 1.67
CA LEU A 457 -22.23 3.34 1.34
C LEU A 457 -21.99 3.46 -0.17
N THR A 458 -20.85 3.98 -0.57
CA THR A 458 -20.53 4.24 -1.98
C THR A 458 -20.34 2.98 -2.81
N ASN A 459 -20.09 1.84 -2.16
CA ASN A 459 -19.75 0.58 -2.81
C ASN A 459 -20.86 -0.46 -2.60
N HIS A 460 -21.44 -0.96 -3.71
CA HIS A 460 -22.51 -1.97 -3.67
C HIS A 460 -22.11 -3.27 -2.97
N PRO A 461 -20.93 -3.89 -3.24
CA PRO A 461 -20.46 -5.07 -2.51
C PRO A 461 -20.38 -4.87 -1.00
N GLU A 462 -20.03 -3.67 -0.55
CA GLU A 462 -19.97 -3.32 0.88
C GLU A 462 -21.36 -3.23 1.49
N ASN A 463 -22.33 -2.61 0.80
CA ASN A 463 -23.74 -2.61 1.20
C ASN A 463 -24.28 -4.03 1.36
N MET A 464 -23.99 -4.93 0.40
CA MET A 464 -24.37 -6.34 0.46
C MET A 464 -23.72 -7.09 1.63
N LEU A 465 -22.43 -6.85 1.86
CA LEU A 465 -21.71 -7.47 2.96
C LEU A 465 -22.33 -7.06 4.31
N VAL A 466 -22.59 -5.77 4.48
CA VAL A 466 -23.16 -5.22 5.71
C VAL A 466 -24.62 -5.72 5.90
N ALA A 467 -25.43 -5.73 4.84
CA ALA A 467 -26.80 -6.28 4.90
C ALA A 467 -26.81 -7.74 5.37
N LYS A 468 -25.98 -8.59 4.78
CA LYS A 468 -25.82 -10.00 5.18
C LYS A 468 -25.32 -10.14 6.62
N LEU A 469 -24.36 -9.30 7.02
CA LEU A 469 -23.83 -9.29 8.39
C LEU A 469 -24.95 -8.99 9.40
N ILE A 470 -25.69 -7.90 9.19
CA ILE A 470 -26.76 -7.46 10.09
C ILE A 470 -27.87 -8.53 10.19
N ARG A 471 -28.29 -9.10 9.06
CA ARG A 471 -29.25 -10.21 9.03
C ARG A 471 -28.74 -11.46 9.78
N SER A 472 -27.46 -11.79 9.62
CA SER A 472 -26.86 -12.94 10.33
C SER A 472 -26.78 -12.72 11.86
N MET A 473 -26.84 -11.47 12.31
CA MET A 473 -26.88 -11.09 13.73
C MET A 473 -28.31 -11.03 14.31
N GLY A 474 -29.32 -11.45 13.52
CA GLY A 474 -30.69 -11.55 13.97
C GLY A 474 -31.52 -10.27 13.80
N TYR A 475 -31.06 -9.29 13.03
CA TYR A 475 -31.82 -8.09 12.73
C TYR A 475 -33.04 -8.40 11.86
N SER A 476 -34.24 -8.08 12.36
CA SER A 476 -35.53 -8.31 11.69
C SER A 476 -36.21 -7.04 11.16
N GLY A 477 -35.65 -5.86 11.48
CA GLY A 477 -36.18 -4.57 11.00
C GLY A 477 -35.94 -4.31 9.52
N ASP A 478 -36.34 -3.16 9.05
CA ASP A 478 -36.22 -2.75 7.62
C ASP A 478 -34.80 -2.39 7.27
N ILE A 479 -34.34 -2.85 6.08
CA ILE A 479 -33.08 -2.43 5.46
C ILE A 479 -33.43 -1.72 4.14
N ALA A 480 -33.10 -0.44 4.06
CA ALA A 480 -33.17 0.31 2.81
C ALA A 480 -31.76 0.48 2.24
N SER A 481 -31.59 0.24 0.97
CA SER A 481 -30.29 0.42 0.30
C SER A 481 -30.42 1.32 -0.93
N VAL A 482 -29.37 2.12 -1.15
CA VAL A 482 -29.27 2.94 -2.36
C VAL A 482 -28.50 2.15 -3.39
N VAL A 483 -29.11 1.91 -4.54
CA VAL A 483 -28.53 1.20 -5.69
C VAL A 483 -28.25 2.18 -6.81
N GLN A 484 -27.09 2.06 -7.45
CA GLN A 484 -26.71 2.91 -8.58
C GLN A 484 -27.14 2.34 -9.94
N HIS A 485 -27.42 1.02 -10.02
CA HIS A 485 -27.82 0.30 -11.23
C HIS A 485 -29.00 -0.63 -10.92
N GLU A 486 -29.97 -0.75 -11.83
CA GLU A 486 -31.14 -1.61 -11.68
C GLU A 486 -30.81 -3.10 -11.46
N GLU A 487 -29.73 -3.58 -12.10
CA GLU A 487 -29.23 -4.96 -11.94
C GLU A 487 -28.84 -5.30 -10.49
N HIS A 488 -28.52 -4.30 -9.69
CA HIS A 488 -28.17 -4.48 -8.27
C HIS A 488 -29.39 -4.49 -7.34
N SER A 489 -30.57 -4.09 -7.85
CA SER A 489 -31.82 -4.07 -7.07
C SER A 489 -32.35 -5.48 -6.77
N GLU A 490 -32.13 -6.44 -7.67
CA GLU A 490 -32.56 -7.82 -7.51
C GLU A 490 -31.70 -8.65 -6.55
N GLN A 491 -30.54 -8.13 -6.16
CA GLN A 491 -29.58 -8.84 -5.30
C GLN A 491 -29.70 -8.46 -3.81
N LEU A 492 -30.46 -7.42 -3.48
CA LEU A 492 -30.71 -6.89 -2.13
C LEU A 492 -32.00 -7.39 -1.55
#